data_cef966f540487ee60fa20baacc5f003a
#
_entry.id   cef966f540487ee60fa20baacc5f003a
#
_cell.length_a   1.000
_cell.length_b   1.000
_cell.length_c   1.000
_cell.angle_alpha   90.00
_cell.angle_beta   90.00
_cell.angle_gamma   90.00
#
_symmetry.space_group_name_H-M   'P 1'
#
loop_
_entity.id
_entity.type
_entity.pdbx_description
1 polymer ?
#
loop_
_entity_poly.entity_id
_entity_poly.type
_entity_poly.pdbx_seq_one_letter_code
_entity_poly.pdbx_strand_id
1 'polypeptide(L)'
;MKQSILLIIAIFAFSGIFAQNETKMEDNSNKLAVLWTSGDPDLAEKMAFMYTFNAKKQGWFDEVVLIVWGPSAKLLSENKMLQDYVKQMQDAGIIVEACMACARMYEVDGKLQELGIDVKGMGVPLTNYLKEGWKTLSL
;
A
#
# COMPACT_ATOMS: atom_id res chain seq x y z
N MET A 1 29.96 -35.77 70.34
CA MET A 1 28.98 -34.77 69.98
C MET A 1 29.62 -33.85 68.95
N LYS A 2 29.36 -34.07 67.68
CA LYS A 2 29.88 -33.24 66.59
C LYS A 2 28.69 -32.75 65.80
N GLN A 3 28.38 -31.46 65.96
CA GLN A 3 27.33 -30.80 65.19
C GLN A 3 27.87 -30.47 63.80
N SER A 4 27.35 -31.10 62.79
CA SER A 4 27.62 -30.78 61.39
C SER A 4 26.65 -29.68 60.92
N ILE A 5 27.21 -28.49 60.70
CA ILE A 5 26.47 -27.37 60.11
C ILE A 5 26.44 -27.60 58.58
N LEU A 6 25.26 -27.87 58.08
CA LEU A 6 24.97 -27.94 56.64
C LEU A 6 24.75 -26.53 56.11
N LEU A 7 25.71 -26.07 55.33
CA LEU A 7 25.65 -24.76 54.64
C LEU A 7 24.84 -24.97 53.34
N ILE A 8 23.60 -24.50 53.34
CA ILE A 8 22.76 -24.54 52.11
C ILE A 8 23.08 -23.24 51.32
N ILE A 9 23.83 -23.38 50.23
CA ILE A 9 24.05 -22.33 49.27
C ILE A 9 22.84 -22.26 48.35
N ALA A 10 21.98 -21.26 48.56
CA ALA A 10 20.88 -20.98 47.64
C ALA A 10 21.47 -20.24 46.41
N ILE A 11 21.59 -20.95 45.31
CA ILE A 11 21.92 -20.35 43.99
C ILE A 11 20.65 -19.69 43.45
N PHE A 12 20.55 -18.39 43.58
CA PHE A 12 19.54 -17.61 42.87
C PHE A 12 19.91 -17.56 41.39
N ALA A 13 19.31 -18.44 40.61
CA ALA A 13 19.32 -18.34 39.15
C ALA A 13 18.50 -17.13 38.75
N PHE A 14 19.16 -16.01 38.45
CA PHE A 14 18.56 -14.82 37.88
C PHE A 14 18.25 -15.13 36.41
N SER A 15 17.11 -15.74 36.14
CA SER A 15 16.60 -15.92 34.79
C SER A 15 16.15 -14.56 34.27
N GLY A 16 17.05 -13.85 33.63
CA GLY A 16 16.72 -12.64 32.86
C GLY A 16 15.74 -13.02 31.75
N ILE A 17 14.48 -12.69 31.94
CA ILE A 17 13.47 -12.73 30.87
C ILE A 17 13.83 -11.56 29.94
N PHE A 18 14.64 -11.84 28.91
CA PHE A 18 14.70 -10.98 27.76
C PHE A 18 13.33 -11.08 27.06
N ALA A 19 12.42 -10.18 27.36
CA ALA A 19 11.27 -9.93 26.53
C ALA A 19 11.80 -9.49 25.15
N GLN A 20 11.96 -10.44 24.24
CA GLN A 20 12.13 -10.14 22.83
C GLN A 20 10.82 -9.47 22.40
N ASN A 21 10.89 -8.16 22.25
CA ASN A 21 9.88 -7.38 21.59
C ASN A 21 9.96 -7.76 20.10
N GLU A 22 9.40 -8.92 19.75
CA GLU A 22 9.17 -9.26 18.35
C GLU A 22 8.18 -8.20 17.83
N THR A 23 8.73 -7.22 17.13
CA THR A 23 7.94 -6.36 16.27
C THR A 23 7.30 -7.30 15.26
N LYS A 24 6.04 -7.70 15.52
CA LYS A 24 5.24 -8.49 14.60
C LYS A 24 5.19 -7.70 13.31
N MET A 25 6.01 -8.07 12.34
CA MET A 25 5.94 -7.50 11.00
C MET A 25 4.55 -7.84 10.49
N GLU A 26 3.77 -6.80 10.19
CA GLU A 26 2.45 -6.97 9.61
C GLU A 26 2.62 -7.73 8.29
N ASP A 27 1.92 -8.83 8.15
CA ASP A 27 1.96 -9.61 6.90
C ASP A 27 1.15 -8.87 5.83
N ASN A 28 1.83 -8.05 5.05
CA ASN A 28 1.25 -7.30 3.94
C ASN A 28 1.24 -8.10 2.62
N SER A 29 1.52 -9.40 2.68
CA SER A 29 1.58 -10.26 1.48
C SER A 29 0.25 -10.35 0.73
N ASN A 30 -0.87 -10.05 1.41
CA ASN A 30 -2.21 -10.02 0.82
C ASN A 30 -2.68 -8.60 0.47
N LYS A 31 -1.75 -7.68 0.24
CA LYS A 31 -2.02 -6.30 -0.17
C LYS A 31 -1.39 -6.02 -1.54
N LEU A 32 -2.09 -5.27 -2.38
CA LEU A 32 -1.70 -4.99 -3.76
C LEU A 32 -1.59 -3.49 -4.01
N ALA A 33 -0.44 -3.05 -4.51
CA ALA A 33 -0.24 -1.72 -5.07
C ALA A 33 -0.10 -1.80 -6.59
N VAL A 34 -1.03 -1.20 -7.32
CA VAL A 34 -0.99 -1.12 -8.79
C VAL A 34 -0.46 0.25 -9.18
N LEU A 35 0.74 0.26 -9.76
CA LEU A 35 1.37 1.46 -10.28
C LEU A 35 1.00 1.63 -11.76
N TRP A 36 0.07 2.54 -12.04
CA TRP A 36 -0.38 2.84 -13.40
C TRP A 36 0.34 4.08 -13.94
N THR A 37 1.17 3.87 -14.96
CA THR A 37 2.01 4.92 -15.54
C THR A 37 1.66 5.23 -17.00
N SER A 38 0.95 4.33 -17.68
CA SER A 38 0.66 4.44 -19.09
C SER A 38 -0.38 5.52 -19.41
N GLY A 39 -0.13 6.25 -20.51
CA GLY A 39 -1.11 7.17 -21.13
C GLY A 39 -2.00 6.49 -22.17
N ASP A 40 -1.98 5.16 -22.28
CA ASP A 40 -2.80 4.40 -23.22
C ASP A 40 -4.17 4.08 -22.60
N PRO A 41 -5.30 4.54 -23.20
CA PRO A 41 -6.63 4.32 -22.67
C PRO A 41 -7.07 2.85 -22.76
N ASP A 42 -6.62 2.08 -23.75
CA ASP A 42 -6.95 0.66 -23.88
C ASP A 42 -6.26 -0.16 -22.79
N LEU A 43 -4.99 0.12 -22.50
CA LEU A 43 -4.28 -0.49 -21.39
C LEU A 43 -4.93 -0.14 -20.06
N ALA A 44 -5.30 1.14 -19.88
CA ALA A 44 -5.97 1.59 -18.67
C ALA A 44 -7.27 0.82 -18.42
N GLU A 45 -8.18 0.78 -19.38
CA GLU A 45 -9.48 0.13 -19.26
C GLU A 45 -9.36 -1.40 -19.17
N LYS A 46 -8.67 -2.01 -20.14
CA LYS A 46 -8.68 -3.45 -20.37
C LYS A 46 -7.72 -4.24 -19.52
N MET A 47 -6.74 -3.58 -18.89
CA MET A 47 -5.79 -4.25 -18.02
C MET A 47 -5.73 -3.59 -16.63
N ALA A 48 -5.27 -2.35 -16.54
CA ALA A 48 -5.00 -1.74 -15.24
C ALA A 48 -6.24 -1.67 -14.35
N PHE A 49 -7.33 -1.12 -14.86
CA PHE A 49 -8.56 -0.90 -14.10
C PHE A 49 -9.35 -2.18 -13.90
N MET A 50 -9.48 -2.97 -14.96
CA MET A 50 -10.20 -4.25 -14.88
C MET A 50 -9.54 -5.18 -13.86
N TYR A 51 -8.22 -5.33 -13.88
CA TYR A 51 -7.51 -6.15 -12.92
C TYR A 51 -7.63 -5.60 -11.49
N THR A 52 -7.34 -4.29 -11.31
CA THR A 52 -7.40 -3.63 -9.99
C THR A 52 -8.78 -3.75 -9.34
N PHE A 53 -9.84 -3.50 -10.10
CA PHE A 53 -11.21 -3.60 -9.62
C PHE A 53 -11.58 -5.03 -9.22
N ASN A 54 -11.24 -6.02 -10.07
CA ASN A 54 -11.52 -7.42 -9.78
C ASN A 54 -10.67 -7.94 -8.61
N ALA A 55 -9.42 -7.52 -8.47
CA ALA A 55 -8.56 -7.88 -7.34
C ALA A 55 -9.21 -7.57 -5.99
N LYS A 56 -9.88 -6.42 -5.89
CA LYS A 56 -10.66 -6.05 -4.70
C LYS A 56 -12.01 -6.76 -4.64
N LYS A 57 -12.77 -6.72 -5.72
CA LYS A 57 -14.15 -7.23 -5.76
C LYS A 57 -14.24 -8.72 -5.51
N GLN A 58 -13.28 -9.49 -6.02
CA GLN A 58 -13.22 -10.95 -5.85
C GLN A 58 -12.50 -11.37 -4.56
N GLY A 59 -11.99 -10.41 -3.77
CA GLY A 59 -11.26 -10.71 -2.54
C GLY A 59 -9.91 -11.40 -2.78
N TRP A 60 -9.28 -11.17 -3.95
CA TRP A 60 -7.93 -11.70 -4.21
C TRP A 60 -6.89 -11.03 -3.34
N PHE A 61 -7.15 -9.78 -2.96
CA PHE A 61 -6.35 -9.00 -2.01
C PHE A 61 -7.26 -8.27 -1.02
N ASP A 62 -6.83 -8.19 0.23
CA ASP A 62 -7.57 -7.52 1.30
C ASP A 62 -7.56 -6.00 1.11
N GLU A 63 -6.40 -5.47 0.78
CA GLU A 63 -6.20 -4.06 0.45
C GLU A 63 -5.67 -3.91 -0.97
N VAL A 64 -6.22 -2.94 -1.70
CA VAL A 64 -5.81 -2.60 -3.05
C VAL A 64 -5.67 -1.09 -3.16
N VAL A 65 -4.52 -0.64 -3.65
CA VAL A 65 -4.27 0.76 -3.99
C VAL A 65 -3.96 0.89 -5.47
N LEU A 66 -4.57 1.87 -6.13
CA LEU A 66 -4.22 2.31 -7.48
C LEU A 66 -3.41 3.60 -7.38
N ILE A 67 -2.21 3.60 -7.92
CA ILE A 67 -1.30 4.73 -7.92
C ILE A 67 -1.19 5.30 -9.33
N VAL A 68 -1.70 6.51 -9.51
CA VAL A 68 -1.63 7.25 -10.78
C VAL A 68 -0.31 8.02 -10.84
N TRP A 69 0.54 7.69 -11.82
CA TRP A 69 1.88 8.27 -11.92
C TRP A 69 2.28 8.56 -13.36
N GLY A 70 2.79 9.76 -13.64
CA GLY A 70 3.25 10.14 -14.97
C GLY A 70 2.11 10.37 -15.97
N PRO A 71 2.21 9.89 -17.21
CA PRO A 71 1.23 10.12 -18.27
C PRO A 71 -0.20 9.69 -17.94
N SER A 72 -0.39 8.71 -17.06
CA SER A 72 -1.71 8.29 -16.59
C SER A 72 -2.49 9.43 -15.90
N ALA A 73 -1.80 10.36 -15.22
CA ALA A 73 -2.44 11.51 -14.59
C ALA A 73 -3.14 12.42 -15.61
N LYS A 74 -2.48 12.68 -16.74
CA LYS A 74 -3.07 13.45 -17.84
C LYS A 74 -4.24 12.70 -18.46
N LEU A 75 -4.04 11.42 -18.82
CA LEU A 75 -5.10 10.59 -19.40
C LEU A 75 -6.35 10.56 -18.51
N LEU A 76 -6.18 10.33 -17.21
CA LEU A 76 -7.31 10.28 -16.27
C LEU A 76 -8.05 11.61 -16.20
N SER A 77 -7.33 12.75 -16.22
CA SER A 77 -7.94 14.06 -16.16
C SER A 77 -8.80 14.41 -17.37
N GLU A 78 -8.55 13.78 -18.51
CA GLU A 78 -9.20 14.07 -19.80
C GLU A 78 -10.26 13.02 -20.19
N ASN A 79 -10.24 11.83 -19.60
CA ASN A 79 -11.08 10.69 -19.99
C ASN A 79 -12.21 10.44 -18.97
N LYS A 80 -13.43 10.85 -19.33
CA LYS A 80 -14.62 10.74 -18.47
C LYS A 80 -14.95 9.29 -18.11
N MET A 81 -14.80 8.36 -19.04
CA MET A 81 -15.08 6.93 -18.78
C MET A 81 -14.14 6.38 -17.70
N LEU A 82 -12.84 6.71 -17.78
CA LEU A 82 -11.87 6.30 -16.76
C LEU A 82 -12.13 6.97 -15.40
N GLN A 83 -12.59 8.24 -15.39
CA GLN A 83 -13.00 8.93 -14.16
C GLN A 83 -14.17 8.22 -13.48
N ASP A 84 -15.18 7.82 -14.26
CA ASP A 84 -16.34 7.09 -13.75
C ASP A 84 -15.93 5.69 -13.24
N TYR A 85 -14.95 5.05 -13.87
CA TYR A 85 -14.42 3.78 -13.40
C TYR A 85 -13.63 3.94 -12.09
N VAL A 86 -12.81 5.00 -11.97
CA VAL A 86 -12.13 5.34 -10.70
C VAL A 86 -13.15 5.54 -9.58
N LYS A 87 -14.26 6.22 -9.84
CA LYS A 87 -15.32 6.37 -8.85
C LYS A 87 -15.89 5.04 -8.39
N GLN A 88 -16.13 4.11 -9.30
CA GLN A 88 -16.58 2.75 -8.96
C GLN A 88 -15.54 2.00 -8.11
N MET A 89 -14.25 2.18 -8.40
CA MET A 89 -13.16 1.60 -7.61
C MET A 89 -13.16 2.14 -6.18
N GLN A 90 -13.29 3.46 -6.01
CA GLN A 90 -13.37 4.11 -4.71
C GLN A 90 -14.58 3.61 -3.91
N ASP A 91 -15.74 3.49 -4.56
CA ASP A 91 -16.97 2.97 -3.95
C ASP A 91 -16.81 1.48 -3.53
N ALA A 92 -15.95 0.73 -4.20
CA ALA A 92 -15.57 -0.65 -3.84
C ALA A 92 -14.50 -0.72 -2.73
N GLY A 93 -14.01 0.41 -2.22
CA GLY A 93 -13.00 0.47 -1.17
C GLY A 93 -11.55 0.36 -1.68
N ILE A 94 -11.30 0.65 -2.96
CA ILE A 94 -9.95 0.78 -3.49
C ILE A 94 -9.43 2.18 -3.19
N ILE A 95 -8.25 2.27 -2.61
CA ILE A 95 -7.56 3.53 -2.37
C ILE A 95 -6.98 4.02 -3.71
N VAL A 96 -7.23 5.28 -4.06
CA VAL A 96 -6.68 5.89 -5.29
C VAL A 96 -5.82 7.08 -4.91
N GLU A 97 -4.55 6.99 -5.27
CA GLU A 97 -3.52 7.99 -4.98
C GLU A 97 -2.90 8.49 -6.29
N ALA A 98 -2.39 9.71 -6.29
CA ALA A 98 -1.72 10.28 -7.46
C ALA A 98 -0.45 11.04 -7.11
N CYS A 99 0.55 10.93 -7.98
CA CYS A 99 1.79 11.65 -7.85
C CYS A 99 1.58 13.15 -8.10
N MET A 100 1.71 13.96 -7.04
CA MET A 100 1.55 15.42 -7.12
C MET A 100 2.55 16.07 -8.11
N ALA A 101 3.80 15.62 -8.14
CA ALA A 101 4.79 16.17 -9.06
C ALA A 101 4.36 15.99 -10.51
N CYS A 102 3.89 14.77 -10.87
CA CYS A 102 3.40 14.50 -12.22
C CYS A 102 2.10 15.27 -12.52
N ALA A 103 1.16 15.30 -11.59
CA ALA A 103 -0.10 16.02 -11.76
C ALA A 103 0.12 17.51 -11.99
N ARG A 104 1.07 18.13 -11.28
CA ARG A 104 1.46 19.55 -11.50
C ARG A 104 2.17 19.77 -12.83
N MET A 105 3.03 18.85 -13.27
CA MET A 105 3.69 18.96 -14.59
C MET A 105 2.67 18.97 -15.74
N TYR A 106 1.54 18.30 -15.56
CA TYR A 106 0.43 18.29 -16.52
C TYR A 106 -0.66 19.30 -16.20
N GLU A 107 -0.51 20.08 -15.11
CA GLU A 107 -1.51 21.08 -14.65
C GLU A 107 -2.90 20.46 -14.38
N VAL A 108 -2.92 19.26 -13.82
CA VAL A 108 -4.16 18.47 -13.59
C VAL A 108 -4.40 18.10 -12.13
N ASP A 109 -3.57 18.58 -11.20
CA ASP A 109 -3.67 18.23 -9.77
C ASP A 109 -5.03 18.62 -9.17
N GLY A 110 -5.58 19.79 -9.51
CA GLY A 110 -6.92 20.20 -9.08
C GLY A 110 -8.02 19.27 -9.59
N LYS A 111 -7.96 18.87 -10.87
CA LYS A 111 -8.94 17.93 -11.45
C LYS A 111 -8.91 16.55 -10.78
N LEU A 112 -7.71 16.05 -10.47
CA LEU A 112 -7.59 14.76 -9.78
C LEU A 112 -8.12 14.84 -8.35
N GLN A 113 -7.89 15.96 -7.65
CA GLN A 113 -8.46 16.18 -6.31
C GLN A 113 -9.99 16.26 -6.34
N GLU A 114 -10.58 16.89 -7.34
CA GLU A 114 -12.04 16.93 -7.53
C GLU A 114 -12.68 15.55 -7.74
N LEU A 115 -11.89 14.58 -8.23
CA LEU A 115 -12.29 13.17 -8.33
C LEU A 115 -12.16 12.39 -7.01
N GLY A 116 -11.79 13.07 -5.92
CA GLY A 116 -11.58 12.43 -4.61
C GLY A 116 -10.28 11.60 -4.53
N ILE A 117 -9.34 11.85 -5.42
CA ILE A 117 -8.04 11.18 -5.44
C ILE A 117 -7.09 11.88 -4.46
N ASP A 118 -6.35 11.10 -3.66
CA ASP A 118 -5.33 11.62 -2.75
C ASP A 118 -4.06 12.00 -3.54
N VAL A 119 -3.96 13.28 -3.90
CA VAL A 119 -2.83 13.84 -4.67
C VAL A 119 -1.75 14.30 -3.71
N LYS A 120 -0.64 13.57 -3.66
CA LYS A 120 0.46 13.80 -2.71
C LYS A 120 1.83 13.45 -3.28
N GLY A 121 2.88 13.76 -2.53
CA GLY A 121 4.25 13.33 -2.86
C GLY A 121 4.38 11.80 -2.74
N MET A 122 4.32 11.09 -3.86
CA MET A 122 4.24 9.62 -3.90
C MET A 122 5.57 8.89 -3.69
N GLY A 123 6.70 9.58 -3.67
CA GLY A 123 8.01 8.92 -3.49
C GLY A 123 8.11 8.11 -2.20
N VAL A 124 7.73 8.70 -1.06
CA VAL A 124 7.74 8.03 0.24
C VAL A 124 6.65 6.95 0.33
N PRO A 125 5.36 7.23 0.02
CA PRO A 125 4.33 6.19 0.05
C PRO A 125 4.65 4.96 -0.80
N LEU A 126 5.08 5.14 -2.04
CA LEU A 126 5.48 4.01 -2.90
C LEU A 126 6.65 3.23 -2.30
N THR A 127 7.65 3.93 -1.76
CA THR A 127 8.80 3.27 -1.09
C THR A 127 8.34 2.45 0.12
N ASN A 128 7.35 2.95 0.86
CA ASN A 128 6.80 2.22 2.01
C ASN A 128 6.05 0.96 1.56
N TYR A 129 5.19 1.02 0.55
CA TYR A 129 4.54 -0.17 -0.01
C TYR A 129 5.55 -1.26 -0.39
N LEU A 130 6.65 -0.87 -1.06
CA LEU A 130 7.71 -1.81 -1.45
C LEU A 130 8.43 -2.42 -0.24
N LYS A 131 8.77 -1.59 0.78
CA LYS A 131 9.49 -2.05 1.99
C LYS A 131 8.61 -2.90 2.91
N GLU A 132 7.33 -2.61 2.96
CA GLU A 132 6.35 -3.31 3.79
C GLU A 132 5.88 -4.63 3.17
N GLY A 133 6.36 -5.00 2.00
CA GLY A 133 6.09 -6.29 1.37
C GLY A 133 4.76 -6.38 0.62
N TRP A 134 4.15 -5.25 0.26
CA TRP A 134 3.00 -5.24 -0.64
C TRP A 134 3.36 -5.89 -1.99
N LYS A 135 2.44 -6.65 -2.55
CA LYS A 135 2.59 -7.07 -3.95
C LYS A 135 2.45 -5.84 -4.85
N THR A 136 3.31 -5.73 -5.85
CA THR A 136 3.29 -4.58 -6.77
C THR A 136 3.11 -5.05 -8.20
N LEU A 137 2.25 -4.34 -8.93
CA LEU A 137 2.04 -4.51 -10.37
C LEU A 137 2.25 -3.15 -11.04
N SER A 138 3.17 -3.07 -11.99
CA SER A 138 3.43 -1.84 -12.76
C SER A 138 2.93 -1.99 -14.19
N LEU A 139 2.22 -0.95 -14.70
CA LEU A 139 1.55 -0.93 -16.00
C LEU A 139 1.70 0.42 -16.71
#